data_399aa395f2ae0eac76fe673bdc1c6c60
#
_entry.id   399aa395f2ae0eac76fe673bdc1c6c60
#
_cell.length_a   1.000
_cell.length_b   1.000
_cell.length_c   1.000
_cell.angle_alpha   90.00
_cell.angle_beta   90.00
_cell.angle_gamma   90.00
#
_symmetry.space_group_name_H-M   'P 1'
#
loop_
_entity.id
_entity.type
_entity.pdbx_description
1 polymer ?
#
loop_
_entity_poly.entity_id
_entity_poly.type
_entity_poly.pdbx_seq_one_letter_code
_entity_poly.pdbx_strand_id
1 'polypeptide(L)'
;MRQIIIYGSRYGSAKRYAERLAELTGFEAVAHSAAKNIGSFDRVIYIGAIYAGSVLGLKSSVKKMTEKQKLIVVSVGLTDTADATNIGNIRNTIKSQIPAHLYNESRLFHLRGAIDYSRLGLFYRLLMRMIHSKASKTPSEQLDATAKAVLETYGKRADFVDFNNLQTILDIIKE
;
A
#
# COMPACT_ATOMS: atom_id res chain seq x y z
N MET A 1 7.07 13.42 20.40
CA MET A 1 7.13 13.31 18.91
C MET A 1 5.70 13.29 18.38
N ARG A 2 5.32 14.26 17.54
CA ARG A 2 3.97 14.31 16.92
C ARG A 2 3.93 13.40 15.71
N GLN A 3 2.96 12.50 15.63
CA GLN A 3 2.83 11.53 14.56
C GLN A 3 1.43 11.58 13.95
N ILE A 4 1.33 11.27 12.66
CA ILE A 4 0.07 11.20 11.91
C ILE A 4 0.08 9.99 10.98
N ILE A 5 -1.08 9.37 10.82
CA ILE A 5 -1.34 8.33 9.83
C ILE A 5 -2.05 8.98 8.65
N ILE A 6 -1.48 8.84 7.45
CA ILE A 6 -2.11 9.33 6.21
C ILE A 6 -2.38 8.12 5.34
N TYR A 7 -3.58 8.01 4.79
CA TYR A 7 -3.90 6.88 3.93
C TYR A 7 -4.38 7.28 2.54
N GLY A 8 -3.96 6.47 1.54
CA GLY A 8 -4.46 6.50 0.17
C GLY A 8 -5.20 5.18 -0.11
N SER A 9 -6.53 5.21 -0.18
CA SER A 9 -7.34 4.01 -0.36
C SER A 9 -8.36 4.16 -1.47
N ARG A 10 -8.45 3.18 -2.38
CA ARG A 10 -9.44 3.17 -3.46
C ARG A 10 -10.63 2.28 -3.13
N TYR A 11 -10.36 1.07 -2.63
CA TYR A 11 -11.38 0.03 -2.35
C TYR A 11 -11.48 -0.34 -0.87
N GLY A 12 -10.87 0.45 0.02
CA GLY A 12 -11.06 0.36 1.46
C GLY A 12 -9.96 -0.36 2.23
N SER A 13 -9.12 -1.21 1.64
CA SER A 13 -8.12 -2.00 2.39
C SER A 13 -7.10 -1.15 3.13
N ALA A 14 -6.49 -0.17 2.46
CA ALA A 14 -5.52 0.73 3.11
C ALA A 14 -6.18 1.59 4.21
N LYS A 15 -7.44 1.99 4.03
CA LYS A 15 -8.22 2.69 5.05
C LYS A 15 -8.42 1.80 6.28
N ARG A 16 -8.83 0.53 6.11
CA ARG A 16 -9.01 -0.43 7.23
C ARG A 16 -7.74 -0.59 8.07
N TYR A 17 -6.58 -0.72 7.42
CA TYR A 17 -5.29 -0.76 8.12
C TYR A 17 -4.98 0.54 8.86
N ALA A 18 -5.25 1.69 8.23
CA ALA A 18 -5.01 3.00 8.84
C ALA A 18 -5.88 3.24 10.07
N GLU A 19 -7.17 2.91 9.98
CA GLU A 19 -8.10 3.02 11.09
C GLU A 19 -7.70 2.08 12.24
N ARG A 20 -7.33 0.83 11.91
CA ARG A 20 -6.87 -0.12 12.93
C ARG A 20 -5.58 0.33 13.61
N LEU A 21 -4.62 0.87 12.84
CA LEU A 21 -3.38 1.40 13.41
C LEU A 21 -3.66 2.64 14.29
N ALA A 22 -4.61 3.50 13.90
CA ALA A 22 -5.05 4.64 14.70
C ALA A 22 -5.64 4.22 16.05
N GLU A 23 -6.50 3.19 16.06
CA GLU A 23 -7.05 2.60 17.29
C GLU A 23 -5.94 2.09 18.23
N LEU A 24 -4.91 1.43 17.67
CA LEU A 24 -3.82 0.84 18.45
C LEU A 24 -2.82 1.87 18.99
N THR A 25 -2.68 3.02 18.31
CA THR A 25 -1.67 4.03 18.64
C THR A 25 -2.23 5.29 19.26
N GLY A 26 -3.52 5.55 19.09
CA GLY A 26 -4.15 6.84 19.45
C GLY A 26 -3.81 7.97 18.46
N PHE A 27 -3.14 7.68 17.33
CA PHE A 27 -2.80 8.72 16.35
C PHE A 27 -3.98 9.04 15.45
N GLU A 28 -4.03 10.29 14.99
CA GLU A 28 -5.00 10.71 13.99
C GLU A 28 -4.74 9.99 12.65
N ALA A 29 -5.80 9.48 12.01
CA ALA A 29 -5.74 8.91 10.67
C ALA A 29 -6.59 9.73 9.69
N VAL A 30 -5.97 10.23 8.62
CA VAL A 30 -6.62 11.09 7.62
C VAL A 30 -6.39 10.59 6.21
N ALA A 31 -7.38 10.79 5.33
CA ALA A 31 -7.20 10.53 3.90
C ALA A 31 -6.16 11.51 3.30
N HIS A 32 -5.35 11.04 2.36
CA HIS A 32 -4.31 11.86 1.71
C HIS A 32 -4.86 13.14 1.07
N SER A 33 -6.10 13.12 0.59
CA SER A 33 -6.79 14.28 0.02
C SER A 33 -7.20 15.33 1.06
N ALA A 34 -7.41 14.90 2.31
CA ALA A 34 -7.81 15.77 3.43
C ALA A 34 -6.62 16.20 4.30
N ALA A 35 -5.45 15.57 4.13
CA ALA A 35 -4.28 15.84 4.96
C ALA A 35 -3.76 17.28 4.78
N LYS A 36 -3.80 18.04 5.88
CA LYS A 36 -3.32 19.42 5.98
C LYS A 36 -2.14 19.49 6.95
N ASN A 37 -1.33 20.55 6.82
CA ASN A 37 -0.22 20.84 7.74
C ASN A 37 0.72 19.65 8.02
N ILE A 38 0.97 18.80 7.01
CA ILE A 38 1.84 17.61 7.15
C ILE A 38 3.21 18.00 7.72
N GLY A 39 3.73 19.15 7.37
CA GLY A 39 5.01 19.67 7.86
C GLY A 39 5.08 19.94 9.38
N SER A 40 3.95 19.91 10.09
CA SER A 40 3.91 20.13 11.55
C SER A 40 4.11 18.86 12.38
N PHE A 41 4.23 17.69 11.75
CA PHE A 41 4.45 16.41 12.42
C PHE A 41 5.93 16.00 12.31
N ASP A 42 6.43 15.29 13.30
CA ASP A 42 7.80 14.77 13.30
C ASP A 42 7.91 13.47 12.48
N ARG A 43 6.82 12.68 12.46
CA ARG A 43 6.75 11.41 11.73
C ARG A 43 5.42 11.28 11.01
N VAL A 44 5.49 10.81 9.76
CA VAL A 44 4.33 10.44 8.94
C VAL A 44 4.35 8.93 8.71
N ILE A 45 3.25 8.26 9.04
CA ILE A 45 3.00 6.87 8.68
C ILE A 45 2.04 6.89 7.47
N TYR A 46 2.54 6.56 6.28
CA TYR A 46 1.75 6.56 5.06
C TYR A 46 1.31 5.15 4.70
N ILE A 47 -0.01 4.90 4.65
CA ILE A 47 -0.59 3.61 4.28
C ILE A 47 -1.31 3.77 2.95
N GLY A 48 -0.75 3.23 1.86
CA GLY A 48 -1.26 3.47 0.52
C GLY A 48 -1.56 2.20 -0.28
N ALA A 49 -2.73 2.17 -0.93
CA ALA A 49 -3.05 1.11 -1.88
C ALA A 49 -2.15 1.22 -3.11
N ILE A 50 -1.63 0.07 -3.58
CA ILE A 50 -0.99 -0.02 -4.89
C ILE A 50 -2.10 0.06 -5.94
N TYR A 51 -2.04 1.09 -6.76
CA TYR A 51 -3.03 1.38 -7.76
C TYR A 51 -2.39 1.97 -9.00
N ALA A 52 -2.68 1.38 -10.18
CA ALA A 52 -2.10 1.83 -11.46
C ALA A 52 -0.56 1.97 -11.42
N GLY A 53 0.14 1.01 -10.82
CA GLY A 53 1.61 0.99 -10.77
C GLY A 53 2.24 2.00 -9.80
N SER A 54 1.46 2.57 -8.87
CA SER A 54 1.96 3.52 -7.88
C SER A 54 1.28 3.34 -6.52
N VAL A 55 1.85 3.90 -5.46
CA VAL A 55 1.20 4.00 -4.14
C VAL A 55 0.33 5.25 -4.15
N LEU A 56 -0.98 5.04 -4.05
CA LEU A 56 -1.99 6.08 -4.21
C LEU A 56 -1.79 7.24 -3.22
N GLY A 57 -1.60 8.46 -3.77
CA GLY A 57 -1.47 9.69 -3.00
C GLY A 57 -0.11 9.92 -2.34
N LEU A 58 0.82 8.95 -2.35
CA LEU A 58 2.14 9.06 -1.70
C LEU A 58 2.93 10.27 -2.21
N LYS A 59 3.11 10.36 -3.53
CA LYS A 59 3.90 11.44 -4.15
C LYS A 59 3.39 12.84 -3.81
N SER A 60 2.08 13.03 -3.71
CA SER A 60 1.49 14.33 -3.35
C SER A 60 1.64 14.66 -1.86
N SER A 61 1.63 13.63 -1.00
CA SER A 61 1.79 13.80 0.44
C SER A 61 3.23 14.12 0.83
N VAL A 62 4.21 13.39 0.26
CA VAL A 62 5.63 13.62 0.58
C VAL A 62 6.13 14.97 0.09
N LYS A 63 5.55 15.56 -0.95
CA LYS A 63 5.87 16.94 -1.39
C LYS A 63 5.56 18.00 -0.33
N LYS A 64 4.72 17.70 0.64
CA LYS A 64 4.35 18.59 1.76
C LYS A 64 5.21 18.32 3.00
N MET A 65 6.13 17.36 2.94
CA MET A 65 7.03 17.01 4.04
C MET A 65 8.34 17.83 3.96
N THR A 66 8.98 17.98 5.10
CA THR A 66 10.29 18.61 5.26
C THR A 66 11.39 17.57 5.46
N GLU A 67 12.65 17.96 5.28
CA GLU A 67 13.82 17.07 5.46
C GLU A 67 13.98 16.52 6.88
N LYS A 68 13.44 17.21 7.89
CA LYS A 68 13.54 16.81 9.31
C LYS A 68 12.56 15.72 9.70
N GLN A 69 11.56 15.43 8.86
CA GLN A 69 10.50 14.48 9.17
C GLN A 69 10.91 13.04 8.84
N LYS A 70 10.40 12.11 9.63
CA LYS A 70 10.55 10.67 9.38
C LYS A 70 9.34 10.16 8.60
N LEU A 71 9.57 9.23 7.65
CA LEU A 71 8.52 8.60 6.86
C LEU A 71 8.57 7.08 7.06
N ILE A 72 7.41 6.49 7.36
CA ILE A 72 7.14 5.06 7.28
C ILE A 72 6.15 4.87 6.13
N VAL A 73 6.42 3.96 5.21
CA VAL A 73 5.50 3.64 4.10
C VAL A 73 5.01 2.22 4.21
N VAL A 74 3.70 2.07 4.20
CA VAL A 74 3.01 0.79 4.17
C VAL A 74 2.25 0.70 2.86
N SER A 75 2.71 -0.13 1.94
CA SER A 75 1.98 -0.41 0.71
C SER A 75 0.98 -1.54 0.91
N VAL A 76 -0.20 -1.40 0.32
CA VAL A 76 -1.27 -2.40 0.40
C VAL A 76 -1.63 -2.86 -1.01
N GLY A 77 -1.42 -4.13 -1.32
CA GLY A 77 -1.67 -4.71 -2.63
C GLY A 77 -2.31 -6.10 -2.55
N LEU A 78 -2.54 -6.73 -3.69
CA LEU A 78 -3.09 -8.09 -3.75
C LEU A 78 -2.01 -9.17 -3.80
N THR A 79 -0.82 -8.80 -4.26
CA THR A 79 0.28 -9.72 -4.48
C THR A 79 0.82 -10.30 -3.18
N ASP A 80 1.37 -11.50 -3.26
CA ASP A 80 2.00 -12.17 -2.13
C ASP A 80 3.22 -11.37 -1.63
N THR A 81 3.27 -11.14 -0.33
CA THR A 81 4.36 -10.43 0.34
C THR A 81 5.58 -11.32 0.60
N ALA A 82 5.49 -12.64 0.39
CA ALA A 82 6.61 -13.56 0.46
C ALA A 82 7.45 -13.59 -0.85
N ASP A 83 6.93 -13.06 -1.97
CA ASP A 83 7.65 -12.99 -3.24
C ASP A 83 8.66 -11.84 -3.22
N ALA A 84 9.96 -12.20 -3.08
CA ALA A 84 11.06 -11.24 -2.99
C ALA A 84 11.19 -10.35 -4.25
N THR A 85 10.93 -10.89 -5.45
CA THR A 85 10.95 -10.13 -6.70
C THR A 85 9.86 -9.08 -6.72
N ASN A 86 8.65 -9.45 -6.30
CA ASN A 86 7.53 -8.54 -6.16
C ASN A 86 7.83 -7.42 -5.16
N ILE A 87 8.38 -7.76 -4.00
CA ILE A 87 8.78 -6.78 -2.98
C ILE A 87 9.82 -5.81 -3.52
N GLY A 88 10.82 -6.28 -4.27
CA GLY A 88 11.80 -5.44 -4.95
C GLY A 88 11.14 -4.45 -5.92
N ASN A 89 10.19 -4.89 -6.72
CA ASN A 89 9.44 -4.03 -7.64
C ASN A 89 8.61 -2.96 -6.91
N ILE A 90 7.96 -3.34 -5.80
CA ILE A 90 7.19 -2.40 -4.97
C ILE A 90 8.11 -1.35 -4.35
N ARG A 91 9.27 -1.75 -3.81
CA ARG A 91 10.28 -0.85 -3.25
C ARG A 91 10.81 0.13 -4.29
N ASN A 92 11.10 -0.32 -5.51
CA ASN A 92 11.49 0.54 -6.62
C ASN A 92 10.38 1.55 -6.98
N THR A 93 9.13 1.09 -6.99
CA THR A 93 7.97 1.97 -7.20
C THR A 93 7.89 3.05 -6.12
N ILE A 94 8.04 2.69 -4.85
CA ILE A 94 8.06 3.66 -3.74
C ILE A 94 9.23 4.62 -3.89
N LYS A 95 10.43 4.11 -4.15
CA LYS A 95 11.64 4.91 -4.34
C LYS A 95 11.49 5.98 -5.43
N SER A 96 10.77 5.67 -6.50
CA SER A 96 10.48 6.64 -7.58
C SER A 96 9.47 7.74 -7.20
N GLN A 97 8.72 7.55 -6.12
CA GLN A 97 7.67 8.47 -5.68
C GLN A 97 8.10 9.40 -4.55
N ILE A 98 9.18 9.08 -3.84
CA ILE A 98 9.63 9.83 -2.66
C ILE A 98 11.02 10.42 -2.85
N PRO A 99 11.33 11.57 -2.24
CA PRO A 99 12.69 12.12 -2.21
C PRO A 99 13.68 11.18 -1.54
N ALA A 100 14.94 11.19 -2.00
CA ALA A 100 15.96 10.27 -1.52
C ALA A 100 16.20 10.36 0.00
N HIS A 101 16.14 11.54 0.59
CA HIS A 101 16.33 11.74 2.03
C HIS A 101 15.21 11.13 2.90
N LEU A 102 14.02 10.90 2.34
CA LEU A 102 12.91 10.23 3.03
C LEU A 102 12.92 8.71 2.81
N TYR A 103 13.73 8.20 1.87
CA TYR A 103 13.77 6.77 1.58
C TYR A 103 14.60 6.04 2.63
N ASN A 104 13.96 5.12 3.33
CA ASN A 104 14.61 4.21 4.25
C ASN A 104 13.95 2.82 4.11
N GLU A 105 14.71 1.85 3.64
CA GLU A 105 14.21 0.51 3.35
C GLU A 105 13.68 -0.22 4.59
N SER A 106 14.29 0.01 5.76
CA SER A 106 13.82 -0.56 7.03
C SER A 106 12.47 -0.02 7.50
N ARG A 107 11.96 1.03 6.84
CA ARG A 107 10.66 1.66 7.11
C ARG A 107 9.64 1.45 5.99
N LEU A 108 9.88 0.48 5.11
CA LEU A 108 8.96 0.09 4.05
C LEU A 108 8.32 -1.25 4.39
N PHE A 109 7.00 -1.25 4.47
CA PHE A 109 6.19 -2.42 4.78
C PHE A 109 5.22 -2.72 3.63
N HIS A 110 4.91 -3.99 3.46
CA HIS A 110 4.03 -4.45 2.39
C HIS A 110 2.97 -5.36 3.00
N LEU A 111 1.69 -5.04 2.77
CA LEU A 111 0.56 -5.78 3.31
C LEU A 111 -0.37 -6.23 2.19
N ARG A 112 -1.04 -7.37 2.39
CA ARG A 112 -2.09 -7.80 1.46
C ARG A 112 -3.41 -7.08 1.76
N GLY A 113 -4.13 -6.75 0.71
CA GLY A 113 -5.43 -6.09 0.77
C GLY A 113 -6.58 -6.99 0.35
N ALA A 114 -7.68 -6.39 -0.02
CA ALA A 114 -8.87 -7.07 -0.50
C ALA A 114 -9.23 -6.61 -1.91
N ILE A 115 -9.94 -7.46 -2.64
CA ILE A 115 -10.57 -7.13 -3.92
C ILE A 115 -12.00 -7.67 -3.95
N ASP A 116 -12.88 -6.89 -4.52
CA ASP A 116 -14.25 -7.29 -4.86
C ASP A 116 -14.50 -6.94 -6.33
N TYR A 117 -14.53 -7.95 -7.18
CA TYR A 117 -14.71 -7.76 -8.62
C TYR A 117 -16.06 -7.14 -8.98
N SER A 118 -17.09 -7.30 -8.13
CA SER A 118 -18.39 -6.67 -8.35
C SER A 118 -18.33 -5.14 -8.24
N ARG A 119 -17.37 -4.62 -7.47
CA ARG A 119 -17.16 -3.19 -7.20
C ARG A 119 -16.11 -2.53 -8.12
N LEU A 120 -15.46 -3.30 -8.98
CA LEU A 120 -14.49 -2.74 -9.93
C LEU A 120 -15.20 -1.93 -11.02
N GLY A 121 -14.66 -0.74 -11.32
CA GLY A 121 -15.07 0.04 -12.48
C GLY A 121 -14.81 -0.72 -13.79
N LEU A 122 -15.56 -0.38 -14.85
CA LEU A 122 -15.51 -1.08 -16.15
C LEU A 122 -14.08 -1.20 -16.70
N PHE A 123 -13.28 -0.14 -16.63
CA PHE A 123 -11.90 -0.14 -17.10
C PHE A 123 -11.05 -1.20 -16.37
N TYR A 124 -11.11 -1.23 -15.03
CA TYR A 124 -10.35 -2.21 -14.24
C TYR A 124 -10.86 -3.63 -14.42
N ARG A 125 -12.17 -3.80 -14.59
CA ARG A 125 -12.75 -5.11 -14.90
C ARG A 125 -12.21 -5.65 -16.22
N LEU A 126 -12.12 -4.80 -17.25
CA LEU A 126 -11.53 -5.16 -18.54
C LEU A 126 -10.04 -5.48 -18.41
N LEU A 127 -9.27 -4.63 -17.72
CA LEU A 127 -7.84 -4.85 -17.47
C LEU A 127 -7.58 -6.18 -16.76
N MET A 128 -8.33 -6.48 -15.68
CA MET A 128 -8.21 -7.75 -14.97
C MET A 128 -8.58 -8.94 -15.84
N ARG A 129 -9.58 -8.81 -16.72
CA ARG A 129 -9.93 -9.85 -17.70
C ARG A 129 -8.79 -10.11 -18.67
N MET A 130 -8.12 -9.07 -19.17
CA MET A 130 -6.97 -9.22 -20.08
C MET A 130 -5.80 -9.92 -19.38
N ILE A 131 -5.45 -9.49 -18.15
CA ILE A 131 -4.38 -10.12 -17.36
C ILE A 131 -4.73 -11.59 -17.09
N HIS A 132 -5.95 -11.89 -16.65
CA HIS A 132 -6.42 -13.25 -16.40
C HIS A 132 -6.32 -14.13 -17.66
N SER A 133 -6.80 -13.64 -18.82
CA SER A 133 -6.75 -14.37 -20.07
C SER A 133 -5.32 -14.71 -20.53
N LYS A 134 -4.37 -13.78 -20.32
CA LYS A 134 -2.94 -14.02 -20.58
C LYS A 134 -2.35 -15.00 -19.58
N ALA A 135 -2.58 -14.76 -18.29
CA ALA A 135 -2.05 -15.58 -17.20
C ALA A 135 -2.51 -17.05 -17.29
N SER A 136 -3.78 -17.30 -17.63
CA SER A 136 -4.34 -18.64 -17.78
C SER A 136 -3.70 -19.48 -18.90
N LYS A 137 -2.97 -18.83 -19.83
CA LYS A 137 -2.26 -19.49 -20.95
C LYS A 137 -0.76 -19.53 -20.74
N THR A 138 -0.25 -18.97 -19.64
CA THR A 138 1.18 -18.86 -19.32
C THR A 138 1.55 -19.96 -18.31
N PRO A 139 2.65 -20.71 -18.52
CA PRO A 139 3.17 -21.66 -17.53
C PRO A 139 3.38 -20.99 -16.16
N SER A 140 3.12 -21.73 -15.08
CA SER A 140 3.16 -21.21 -13.70
C SER A 140 4.51 -20.59 -13.33
N GLU A 141 5.60 -21.13 -13.86
CA GLU A 141 6.97 -20.68 -13.60
C GLU A 141 7.29 -19.31 -14.25
N GLN A 142 6.50 -18.92 -15.25
CA GLN A 142 6.67 -17.66 -15.99
C GLN A 142 5.70 -16.56 -15.53
N LEU A 143 4.83 -16.89 -14.58
CA LEU A 143 3.86 -15.91 -14.03
C LEU A 143 4.54 -14.95 -13.07
N ASP A 144 4.36 -13.64 -13.32
CA ASP A 144 4.71 -12.64 -12.34
C ASP A 144 3.71 -12.60 -11.15
N ALA A 145 4.07 -11.88 -10.10
CA ALA A 145 3.26 -11.79 -8.89
C ALA A 145 1.86 -11.22 -9.15
N THR A 146 1.72 -10.28 -10.09
CA THR A 146 0.43 -9.69 -10.46
C THR A 146 -0.46 -10.72 -11.16
N ALA A 147 0.09 -11.48 -12.10
CA ALA A 147 -0.64 -12.52 -12.80
C ALA A 147 -1.11 -13.63 -11.85
N LYS A 148 -0.24 -14.06 -10.91
CA LYS A 148 -0.58 -15.02 -9.85
C LYS A 148 -1.73 -14.50 -8.98
N ALA A 149 -1.64 -13.26 -8.49
CA ALA A 149 -2.69 -12.65 -7.67
C ALA A 149 -4.02 -12.52 -8.43
N VAL A 150 -3.98 -12.20 -9.73
CA VAL A 150 -5.19 -12.14 -10.55
C VAL A 150 -5.79 -13.54 -10.73
N LEU A 151 -4.99 -14.58 -11.01
CA LEU A 151 -5.51 -15.96 -11.11
C LEU A 151 -6.17 -16.42 -9.79
N GLU A 152 -5.55 -16.09 -8.65
CA GLU A 152 -6.07 -16.44 -7.32
C GLU A 152 -7.44 -15.80 -7.05
N THR A 153 -7.64 -14.55 -7.49
CA THR A 153 -8.77 -13.72 -7.07
C THR A 153 -9.84 -13.49 -8.14
N TYR A 154 -9.59 -13.83 -9.41
CA TYR A 154 -10.42 -13.44 -10.54
C TYR A 154 -11.89 -13.84 -10.39
N GLY A 155 -12.77 -12.86 -10.58
CA GLY A 155 -14.22 -13.05 -10.49
C GLY A 155 -14.77 -13.24 -9.08
N LYS A 156 -13.92 -13.18 -8.04
CA LYS A 156 -14.27 -13.45 -6.65
C LYS A 156 -14.26 -12.18 -5.80
N ARG A 157 -14.78 -12.31 -4.59
CA ARG A 157 -14.45 -11.43 -3.48
C ARG A 157 -13.40 -12.14 -2.64
N ALA A 158 -12.21 -11.53 -2.55
CA ALA A 158 -11.11 -12.03 -1.74
C ALA A 158 -10.67 -10.96 -0.74
N ASP A 159 -10.45 -11.34 0.51
CA ASP A 159 -10.01 -10.45 1.59
C ASP A 159 -8.82 -11.09 2.30
N PHE A 160 -7.64 -10.50 2.11
CA PHE A 160 -6.38 -10.91 2.72
C PHE A 160 -5.92 -9.92 3.80
N VAL A 161 -6.80 -9.00 4.23
CA VAL A 161 -6.46 -8.06 5.31
C VAL A 161 -6.28 -8.82 6.61
N ASP A 162 -5.07 -8.77 7.15
CA ASP A 162 -4.70 -9.35 8.44
C ASP A 162 -4.03 -8.29 9.31
N PHE A 163 -4.70 -7.89 10.38
CA PHE A 163 -4.23 -6.86 11.30
C PHE A 163 -3.07 -7.30 12.18
N ASN A 164 -2.79 -8.59 12.31
CA ASN A 164 -1.62 -9.08 13.03
C ASN A 164 -0.32 -8.58 12.38
N ASN A 165 -0.33 -8.38 11.06
CA ASN A 165 0.82 -7.83 10.33
C ASN A 165 1.13 -6.35 10.69
N LEU A 166 0.30 -5.67 11.46
CA LEU A 166 0.60 -4.34 11.99
C LEU A 166 1.61 -4.37 13.13
N GLN A 167 1.85 -5.53 13.76
CA GLN A 167 2.75 -5.62 14.91
C GLN A 167 4.16 -5.12 14.59
N THR A 168 4.75 -5.53 13.49
CA THR A 168 6.09 -5.06 13.06
C THR A 168 6.12 -3.54 12.84
N ILE A 169 5.02 -2.96 12.34
CA ILE A 169 4.90 -1.51 12.15
C ILE A 169 4.82 -0.80 13.51
N LEU A 170 4.05 -1.37 14.45
CA LEU A 170 3.95 -0.84 15.82
C LEU A 170 5.30 -0.82 16.54
N ASP A 171 6.13 -1.84 16.33
CA ASP A 171 7.45 -1.92 16.96
C ASP A 171 8.37 -0.81 16.45
N ILE A 172 8.38 -0.54 15.15
CA ILE A 172 9.13 0.58 14.53
C ILE A 172 8.58 1.96 14.95
N ILE A 173 7.28 2.06 15.20
CA ILE A 173 6.67 3.32 15.68
C ILE A 173 7.13 3.67 17.09
N LYS A 174 7.41 2.69 17.94
CA LYS A 174 7.86 2.88 19.33
C LYS A 174 9.33 3.32 19.44
N GLU A 175 10.13 3.12 18.39
CA GLU A 175 11.51 3.61 18.27
C GLU A 175 11.56 5.13 18.03
#